data_e1e40db340a403e7a79534cb5cd5cde8
#
_entry.id   e1e40db340a403e7a79534cb5cd5cde8
#
_cell.length_a   1.000
_cell.length_b   1.000
_cell.length_c   1.000
_cell.angle_alpha   90.00
_cell.angle_beta   90.00
_cell.angle_gamma   90.00
#
_symmetry.space_group_name_H-M   'P 1'
#
loop_
_entity.id
_entity.type
_entity.pdbx_description
1 polymer ?
#
loop_
_entity_poly.entity_id
_entity_poly.type
_entity_poly.pdbx_seq_one_letter_code
_entity_poly.pdbx_strand_id
1 'polypeptide(L)'
;STLDRSSAASDVYKRQECDVPMRRTSPILAEPVFNRYHSESDMMRYIKRLELRDISLANSMISLGSCTMKLNAAALMQPLSLAGFQNIHPFAPADQTEGYTQLIAELEHDLAVITGFAGCSLQPNSGAAGEYSGLMVIRAYHQSRGQGYRNIILIPASAHGLSIIH
;
A
#
# COMPACT_ATOMS: atom_id res chain seq x y z
N SER A 1 10.88 17.30 31.51
CA SER A 1 9.61 17.95 31.15
C SER A 1 9.28 17.89 29.65
N THR A 2 9.49 16.72 29.05
CA THR A 2 9.11 16.43 27.66
C THR A 2 7.63 16.01 27.54
N LEU A 3 7.01 15.62 28.63
CA LEU A 3 5.60 15.22 28.69
C LEU A 3 4.61 16.39 28.54
N ASP A 4 5.04 17.59 28.93
CA ASP A 4 4.15 18.78 28.94
C ASP A 4 3.95 19.40 27.55
N ARG A 5 4.90 19.23 26.62
CA ARG A 5 4.80 19.74 25.26
C ARG A 5 3.91 18.91 24.36
N SER A 6 3.81 17.59 24.58
CA SER A 6 2.95 16.72 23.79
C SER A 6 1.48 16.87 24.20
N SER A 7 1.18 17.08 25.47
CA SER A 7 -0.17 17.32 25.95
C SER A 7 -0.70 18.69 25.47
N ALA A 8 0.15 19.73 25.53
CA ALA A 8 -0.21 21.06 25.04
C ALA A 8 -0.49 21.09 23.52
N ALA A 9 0.29 20.37 22.72
CA ALA A 9 0.05 20.24 21.29
C ALA A 9 -1.26 19.50 20.99
N SER A 10 -1.58 18.42 21.71
CA SER A 10 -2.82 17.68 21.54
C SER A 10 -4.05 18.50 21.97
N ASP A 11 -3.91 19.35 22.98
CA ASP A 11 -4.99 20.23 23.43
C ASP A 11 -5.26 21.40 22.48
N VAL A 12 -4.25 21.91 21.78
CA VAL A 12 -4.43 22.92 20.73
C VAL A 12 -5.26 22.36 19.56
N TYR A 13 -4.96 21.12 19.13
CA TYR A 13 -5.76 20.48 18.08
C TYR A 13 -7.19 20.15 18.50
N LYS A 14 -7.45 19.86 19.76
CA LYS A 14 -8.79 19.61 20.28
C LYS A 14 -9.64 20.88 20.37
N ARG A 15 -9.03 22.06 20.40
CA ARG A 15 -9.74 23.36 20.53
C ARG A 15 -10.01 24.08 19.23
N GLN A 16 -9.56 23.55 18.10
CA GLN A 16 -9.95 24.09 16.79
C GLN A 16 -11.40 23.68 16.49
N GLU A 17 -12.34 24.49 16.94
CA GLU A 17 -13.71 24.46 16.45
C GLU A 17 -13.70 24.94 15.00
N CYS A 18 -13.59 24.01 14.07
CA CYS A 18 -13.88 24.31 12.68
C CYS A 18 -15.39 24.48 12.55
N ASP A 19 -15.82 25.69 12.33
CA ASP A 19 -17.20 25.99 11.97
C ASP A 19 -17.46 25.54 10.52
N VAL A 20 -17.67 24.23 10.35
CA VAL A 20 -17.93 23.62 9.04
C VAL A 20 -19.44 23.42 8.92
N PRO A 21 -20.07 23.93 7.85
CA PRO A 21 -21.52 23.82 7.64
C PRO A 21 -22.06 22.39 7.63
N MET A 22 -21.18 21.40 7.42
CA MET A 22 -21.51 19.98 7.34
C MET A 22 -21.00 19.17 8.54
N ARG A 23 -20.84 19.76 9.71
CA ARG A 23 -20.43 19.07 10.91
C ARG A 23 -21.42 17.97 11.29
N ARG A 24 -20.90 16.76 11.45
CA ARG A 24 -21.70 15.65 11.94
C ARG A 24 -22.20 15.90 13.35
N THR A 25 -23.50 15.80 13.55
CA THR A 25 -24.17 15.96 14.86
C THR A 25 -24.55 14.64 15.52
N SER A 26 -24.54 13.54 14.74
CA SER A 26 -24.84 12.22 15.27
C SER A 26 -23.66 11.61 16.03
N PRO A 27 -23.89 10.72 17.00
CA PRO A 27 -22.82 10.00 17.70
C PRO A 27 -21.90 9.26 16.75
N ILE A 28 -20.62 9.18 17.10
CA ILE A 28 -19.60 8.43 16.35
C ILE A 28 -19.25 7.19 17.15
N LEU A 29 -19.17 6.02 16.47
CA LEU A 29 -18.73 4.75 17.05
C LEU A 29 -19.49 4.41 18.36
N ALA A 30 -20.82 4.53 18.31
CA ALA A 30 -21.68 4.28 19.47
C ALA A 30 -21.80 2.79 19.82
N GLU A 31 -21.41 1.89 18.93
CA GLU A 31 -21.49 0.46 19.15
C GLU A 31 -20.56 0.00 20.30
N PRO A 32 -21.02 -0.92 21.14
CA PRO A 32 -20.26 -1.35 22.33
C PRO A 32 -18.83 -1.84 22.04
N VAL A 33 -18.57 -2.38 20.85
CA VAL A 33 -17.25 -2.87 20.47
C VAL A 33 -16.18 -1.77 20.48
N PHE A 34 -16.54 -0.54 20.12
CA PHE A 34 -15.63 0.60 20.11
C PHE A 34 -15.40 1.21 21.51
N ASN A 35 -16.19 0.81 22.48
CA ASN A 35 -16.17 1.34 23.85
C ASN A 35 -15.83 0.27 24.90
N ARG A 36 -15.35 -0.91 24.49
CA ARG A 36 -15.13 -2.04 25.39
C ARG A 36 -13.67 -2.39 25.61
N TYR A 37 -12.82 -2.20 24.62
CA TYR A 37 -11.43 -2.66 24.64
C TYR A 37 -10.49 -1.47 24.75
N HIS A 38 -10.22 -1.04 25.99
CA HIS A 38 -9.43 0.16 26.27
C HIS A 38 -7.97 -0.11 26.65
N SER A 39 -7.63 -1.35 27.00
CA SER A 39 -6.24 -1.73 27.24
C SER A 39 -5.63 -2.38 25.99
N GLU A 40 -4.31 -2.25 25.84
CA GLU A 40 -3.56 -2.91 24.76
C GLU A 40 -3.79 -4.43 24.76
N SER A 41 -3.70 -5.05 25.93
CA SER A 41 -3.92 -6.50 26.07
C SER A 41 -5.32 -6.94 25.66
N ASP A 42 -6.35 -6.16 26.00
CA ASP A 42 -7.72 -6.50 25.60
C ASP A 42 -7.93 -6.32 24.11
N MET A 43 -7.35 -5.29 23.52
CA MET A 43 -7.39 -5.07 22.07
C MET A 43 -6.69 -6.22 21.33
N MET A 44 -5.49 -6.62 21.76
CA MET A 44 -4.75 -7.74 21.17
C MET A 44 -5.55 -9.04 21.23
N ARG A 45 -6.17 -9.35 22.38
CA ARG A 45 -7.03 -10.53 22.53
C ARG A 45 -8.29 -10.45 21.66
N TYR A 46 -8.84 -9.27 21.51
CA TYR A 46 -9.99 -9.05 20.63
C TYR A 46 -9.64 -9.29 19.18
N ILE A 47 -8.53 -8.71 18.68
CA ILE A 47 -8.02 -8.90 17.32
C ILE A 47 -7.76 -10.40 17.08
N LYS A 48 -7.07 -11.08 18.00
CA LYS A 48 -6.80 -12.51 17.88
C LYS A 48 -8.07 -13.36 17.83
N ARG A 49 -9.08 -13.01 18.60
CA ARG A 49 -10.38 -13.68 18.56
C ARG A 49 -11.09 -13.51 17.20
N LEU A 50 -10.97 -12.34 16.57
CA LEU A 50 -11.50 -12.12 15.22
C LEU A 50 -10.72 -12.92 14.18
N GLU A 51 -9.39 -12.88 14.26
CA GLU A 51 -8.49 -13.65 13.38
C GLU A 51 -8.81 -15.16 13.40
N LEU A 52 -9.09 -15.73 14.58
CA LEU A 52 -9.41 -17.16 14.75
C LEU A 52 -10.77 -17.56 14.16
N ARG A 53 -11.62 -16.59 13.80
CA ARG A 53 -12.92 -16.86 13.14
C ARG A 53 -12.80 -16.95 11.63
N ASP A 54 -11.69 -16.54 11.09
CA ASP A 54 -11.42 -16.53 9.66
C ASP A 54 -10.11 -17.25 9.35
N ILE A 55 -9.78 -17.38 8.09
CA ILE A 55 -8.56 -18.01 7.62
C ILE A 55 -7.40 -17.01 7.78
N SER A 56 -6.43 -17.35 8.64
CA SER A 56 -5.22 -16.54 8.79
C SER A 56 -4.07 -17.15 8.00
N LEU A 57 -3.15 -16.29 7.53
CA LEU A 57 -1.95 -16.73 6.82
C LEU A 57 -1.02 -17.58 7.71
N ALA A 58 -1.13 -17.47 9.03
CA ALA A 58 -0.35 -18.27 9.98
C ALA A 58 -0.85 -19.73 10.08
N ASN A 59 -2.16 -19.96 9.83
CA ASN A 59 -2.83 -21.24 10.08
C ASN A 59 -3.37 -21.89 8.81
N SER A 60 -3.16 -21.29 7.65
CA SER A 60 -3.73 -21.78 6.40
C SER A 60 -2.72 -21.74 5.25
N MET A 61 -2.87 -22.66 4.32
CA MET A 61 -2.15 -22.67 3.06
C MET A 61 -3.04 -22.06 1.97
N ILE A 62 -3.17 -20.74 1.97
CA ILE A 62 -3.92 -20.04 0.93
C ILE A 62 -3.01 -19.79 -0.25
N SER A 63 -3.32 -20.37 -1.41
CA SER A 63 -2.60 -20.17 -2.66
C SER A 63 -3.10 -18.96 -3.46
N LEU A 64 -3.68 -17.97 -2.81
CA LEU A 64 -4.16 -16.76 -3.46
C LEU A 64 -3.01 -15.84 -3.89
N GLY A 65 -3.28 -14.97 -4.85
CA GLY A 65 -2.32 -14.05 -5.43
C GLY A 65 -1.69 -13.04 -4.46
N SER A 66 -0.95 -12.11 -4.97
CA SER A 66 -0.16 -11.13 -4.20
C SER A 66 -1.00 -10.22 -3.29
N CYS A 67 -2.28 -10.01 -3.60
CA CYS A 67 -3.18 -9.20 -2.78
C CYS A 67 -3.43 -9.75 -1.38
N THR A 68 -3.08 -11.00 -1.10
CA THR A 68 -3.25 -11.62 0.22
C THR A 68 -2.12 -11.34 1.21
N MET A 69 -1.13 -10.52 0.87
CA MET A 69 -0.05 -10.17 1.80
C MET A 69 0.58 -11.40 2.49
N LYS A 70 1.36 -12.20 1.75
CA LYS A 70 2.02 -13.39 2.33
C LYS A 70 2.86 -13.03 3.55
N LEU A 71 3.04 -14.01 4.44
CA LEU A 71 3.91 -13.86 5.59
C LEU A 71 5.34 -13.60 5.13
N ASN A 72 5.90 -12.49 5.57
CA ASN A 72 7.31 -12.17 5.42
C ASN A 72 8.06 -12.41 6.72
N ALA A 73 9.32 -12.80 6.65
CA ALA A 73 10.17 -12.87 7.82
C ALA A 73 10.29 -11.48 8.47
N ALA A 74 10.14 -11.40 9.79
CA ALA A 74 10.24 -10.13 10.52
C ALA A 74 11.60 -9.43 10.28
N ALA A 75 12.67 -10.18 10.09
CA ALA A 75 13.99 -9.65 9.77
C ALA A 75 14.03 -8.88 8.44
N LEU A 76 13.22 -9.26 7.46
CA LEU A 76 13.12 -8.56 6.18
C LEU A 76 12.39 -7.22 6.28
N MET A 77 11.57 -7.05 7.33
CA MET A 77 10.85 -5.80 7.61
C MET A 77 11.66 -4.82 8.45
N GLN A 78 12.71 -5.30 9.13
CA GLN A 78 13.53 -4.50 10.04
C GLN A 78 14.17 -3.26 9.38
N PRO A 79 14.71 -3.33 8.15
CA PRO A 79 15.28 -2.17 7.48
C PRO A 79 14.31 -0.98 7.33
N LEU A 80 13.01 -1.24 7.24
CA LEU A 80 11.98 -0.20 7.14
C LEU A 80 11.91 0.70 8.39
N SER A 81 12.39 0.22 9.54
CA SER A 81 12.44 0.98 10.80
C SER A 81 13.67 1.88 10.93
N LEU A 82 14.64 1.78 10.03
CA LEU A 82 15.82 2.62 10.03
C LEU A 82 15.47 4.06 9.67
N ALA A 83 15.91 5.02 10.48
CA ALA A 83 15.58 6.43 10.33
C ALA A 83 15.95 7.01 8.95
N GLY A 84 17.04 6.54 8.34
CA GLY A 84 17.49 6.95 7.01
C GLY A 84 16.53 6.53 5.90
N PHE A 85 15.74 5.46 6.09
CA PHE A 85 14.71 5.04 5.15
C PHE A 85 13.34 5.62 5.52
N GLN A 86 12.99 5.64 6.79
CA GLN A 86 11.64 5.99 7.24
C GLN A 86 11.35 7.49 7.18
N ASN A 87 12.34 8.35 7.45
CA ASN A 87 12.14 9.78 7.67
C ASN A 87 12.45 10.64 6.43
N ILE A 88 12.61 10.03 5.27
CA ILE A 88 12.86 10.76 4.03
C ILE A 88 11.52 11.17 3.38
N HIS A 89 11.45 12.43 2.92
CA HIS A 89 10.30 12.91 2.19
C HIS A 89 10.32 12.38 0.73
N PRO A 90 9.19 11.98 0.14
CA PRO A 90 9.15 11.46 -1.24
C PRO A 90 9.71 12.43 -2.31
N PHE A 91 9.68 13.73 -2.05
CA PHE A 91 10.22 14.76 -2.93
C PHE A 91 11.52 15.38 -2.39
N ALA A 92 12.29 14.62 -1.59
CA ALA A 92 13.62 15.06 -1.20
C ALA A 92 14.52 15.21 -2.44
N PRO A 93 15.49 16.17 -2.43
CA PRO A 93 16.44 16.32 -3.51
C PRO A 93 17.22 15.04 -3.81
N ALA A 94 17.59 14.81 -5.07
CA ALA A 94 18.22 13.58 -5.53
C ALA A 94 19.54 13.26 -4.83
N ASP A 95 20.30 14.27 -4.47
CA ASP A 95 21.57 14.17 -3.71
C ASP A 95 21.37 13.68 -2.27
N GLN A 96 20.14 13.76 -1.74
CA GLN A 96 19.77 13.25 -0.41
C GLN A 96 19.15 11.86 -0.47
N THR A 97 18.91 11.31 -1.66
CA THR A 97 18.22 10.03 -1.88
C THR A 97 19.04 9.01 -2.67
N GLU A 98 20.35 9.16 -2.70
CA GLU A 98 21.25 8.28 -3.48
C GLU A 98 21.05 6.79 -3.17
N GLY A 99 20.91 6.43 -1.88
CA GLY A 99 20.67 5.04 -1.47
C GLY A 99 19.35 4.47 -2.01
N TYR A 100 18.28 5.27 -2.05
CA TYR A 100 17.02 4.86 -2.67
C TYR A 100 17.15 4.72 -4.18
N THR A 101 17.85 5.63 -4.83
CA THR A 101 18.09 5.60 -6.28
C THR A 101 18.87 4.34 -6.67
N GLN A 102 19.90 4.00 -5.90
CA GLN A 102 20.67 2.80 -6.11
C GLN A 102 19.83 1.54 -5.91
N LEU A 103 19.10 1.44 -4.80
CA LEU A 103 18.24 0.29 -4.49
C LEU A 103 17.21 0.04 -5.59
N ILE A 104 16.55 1.10 -6.08
CA ILE A 104 15.55 0.99 -7.14
C ILE A 104 16.20 0.54 -8.45
N ALA A 105 17.34 1.14 -8.83
CA ALA A 105 18.02 0.78 -10.06
C ALA A 105 18.54 -0.67 -10.07
N GLU A 106 19.10 -1.13 -8.96
CA GLU A 106 19.54 -2.52 -8.81
C GLU A 106 18.35 -3.49 -8.91
N LEU A 107 17.24 -3.21 -8.23
CA LEU A 107 16.06 -4.06 -8.28
C LEU A 107 15.40 -4.08 -9.67
N GLU A 108 15.32 -2.94 -10.36
CA GLU A 108 14.82 -2.88 -11.75
C GLU A 108 15.71 -3.71 -12.69
N HIS A 109 17.04 -3.63 -12.51
CA HIS A 109 18.00 -4.43 -13.27
C HIS A 109 17.80 -5.93 -13.02
N ASP A 110 17.75 -6.33 -11.76
CA ASP A 110 17.61 -7.73 -11.39
C ASP A 110 16.30 -8.33 -11.91
N LEU A 111 15.21 -7.60 -11.79
CA LEU A 111 13.91 -8.02 -12.34
C LEU A 111 13.95 -8.15 -13.86
N ALA A 112 14.59 -7.23 -14.56
CA ALA A 112 14.75 -7.32 -16.01
C ALA A 112 15.56 -8.57 -16.42
N VAL A 113 16.65 -8.86 -15.71
CA VAL A 113 17.48 -10.06 -15.93
C VAL A 113 16.69 -11.35 -15.67
N ILE A 114 15.98 -11.43 -14.54
CA ILE A 114 15.19 -12.62 -14.15
C ILE A 114 14.09 -12.91 -15.17
N THR A 115 13.42 -11.88 -15.67
CA THR A 115 12.28 -12.02 -16.60
C THR A 115 12.69 -12.07 -18.06
N GLY A 116 13.91 -11.69 -18.40
CA GLY A 116 14.42 -11.58 -19.78
C GLY A 116 13.84 -10.37 -20.53
N PHE A 117 13.24 -9.39 -19.85
CA PHE A 117 12.76 -8.17 -20.47
C PHE A 117 13.88 -7.13 -20.66
N ALA A 118 13.69 -6.25 -21.63
CA ALA A 118 14.63 -5.16 -21.91
C ALA A 118 14.68 -4.09 -20.80
N GLY A 119 13.69 -4.03 -19.95
CA GLY A 119 13.63 -3.11 -18.83
C GLY A 119 12.44 -3.44 -17.91
N CYS A 120 12.51 -2.87 -16.71
CA CYS A 120 11.47 -2.96 -15.69
C CYS A 120 11.24 -1.57 -15.10
N SER A 121 10.08 -1.32 -14.56
CA SER A 121 9.77 -0.09 -13.82
C SER A 121 9.04 -0.42 -12.53
N LEU A 122 9.51 0.13 -11.42
CA LEU A 122 8.90 0.03 -10.09
C LEU A 122 7.94 1.18 -9.79
N GLN A 123 7.65 2.05 -10.77
CA GLN A 123 6.74 3.21 -10.61
C GLN A 123 5.30 2.83 -10.24
N PRO A 124 4.68 1.77 -10.82
CA PRO A 124 3.34 1.38 -10.44
C PRO A 124 3.28 0.95 -8.97
N ASN A 125 2.37 1.56 -8.21
CA ASN A 125 2.24 1.34 -6.75
C ASN A 125 1.19 0.28 -6.36
N SER A 126 0.60 -0.40 -7.34
CA SER A 126 -0.35 -1.50 -7.13
C SER A 126 -0.40 -2.44 -8.33
N GLY A 127 -0.96 -3.64 -8.15
CA GLY A 127 -1.18 -4.58 -9.24
C GLY A 127 -2.01 -3.97 -10.37
N ALA A 128 -3.13 -3.33 -10.04
CA ALA A 128 -4.00 -2.66 -11.01
C ALA A 128 -3.29 -1.52 -11.76
N ALA A 129 -2.47 -0.73 -11.07
CA ALA A 129 -1.66 0.32 -11.71
C ALA A 129 -0.62 -0.28 -12.68
N GLY A 130 -0.03 -1.43 -12.34
CA GLY A 130 0.89 -2.15 -13.20
C GLY A 130 0.21 -2.68 -14.46
N GLU A 131 -0.95 -3.30 -14.33
CA GLU A 131 -1.74 -3.79 -15.46
C GLU A 131 -2.16 -2.64 -16.40
N TYR A 132 -2.67 -1.55 -15.83
CA TYR A 132 -3.04 -0.36 -16.61
C TYR A 132 -1.83 0.23 -17.35
N SER A 133 -0.69 0.38 -16.67
CA SER A 133 0.54 0.88 -17.28
C SER A 133 1.01 -0.02 -18.43
N GLY A 134 0.95 -1.35 -18.25
CA GLY A 134 1.27 -2.30 -19.30
C GLY A 134 0.37 -2.17 -20.53
N LEU A 135 -0.94 -2.02 -20.33
CA LEU A 135 -1.89 -1.79 -21.42
C LEU A 135 -1.61 -0.47 -22.16
N MET A 136 -1.26 0.58 -21.43
CA MET A 136 -0.89 1.88 -22.02
C MET A 136 0.38 1.78 -22.87
N VAL A 137 1.38 1.03 -22.41
CA VAL A 137 2.62 0.76 -23.17
C VAL A 137 2.30 -0.01 -24.46
N ILE A 138 1.49 -1.07 -24.38
CA ILE A 138 1.06 -1.85 -25.56
C ILE A 138 0.31 -0.95 -26.56
N ARG A 139 -0.59 -0.11 -26.08
CA ARG A 139 -1.33 0.84 -26.92
C ARG A 139 -0.38 1.82 -27.61
N ALA A 140 0.53 2.42 -26.88
CA ALA A 140 1.52 3.37 -27.43
C ALA A 140 2.41 2.68 -28.47
N TYR A 141 2.82 1.44 -28.24
CA TYR A 141 3.60 0.65 -29.19
C TYR A 141 2.83 0.46 -30.52
N HIS A 142 1.56 0.05 -30.47
CA HIS A 142 0.76 -0.09 -31.70
C HIS A 142 0.52 1.22 -32.42
N GLN A 143 0.27 2.30 -31.67
CA GLN A 143 0.11 3.63 -32.25
C GLN A 143 1.38 4.12 -32.97
N SER A 144 2.56 3.93 -32.36
CA SER A 144 3.85 4.33 -32.98
C SER A 144 4.17 3.60 -34.27
N ARG A 145 3.54 2.44 -34.49
CA ARG A 145 3.66 1.62 -35.72
C ARG A 145 2.53 1.85 -36.73
N GLY A 146 1.68 2.85 -36.54
CA GLY A 146 0.52 3.07 -37.39
C GLY A 146 -0.58 2.03 -37.26
N GLN A 147 -0.53 1.21 -36.20
CA GLN A 147 -1.49 0.13 -35.94
C GLN A 147 -2.52 0.51 -34.86
N GLY A 148 -2.89 1.77 -34.78
CA GLY A 148 -3.85 2.28 -33.78
C GLY A 148 -5.26 1.65 -33.86
N TYR A 149 -5.58 0.97 -34.97
CA TYR A 149 -6.80 0.20 -35.12
C TYR A 149 -6.86 -1.08 -34.25
N ARG A 150 -5.71 -1.53 -33.70
CA ARG A 150 -5.62 -2.68 -32.79
C ARG A 150 -5.95 -2.22 -31.37
N ASN A 151 -7.22 -2.05 -31.09
CA ASN A 151 -7.75 -1.50 -29.84
C ASN A 151 -8.66 -2.48 -29.08
N ILE A 152 -8.74 -3.73 -29.53
CA ILE A 152 -9.54 -4.77 -28.89
C ILE A 152 -8.63 -5.71 -28.13
N ILE A 153 -8.98 -5.98 -26.88
CA ILE A 153 -8.27 -6.89 -25.98
C ILE A 153 -9.20 -8.05 -25.66
N LEU A 154 -8.70 -9.28 -25.84
CA LEU A 154 -9.43 -10.48 -25.45
C LEU A 154 -9.09 -10.83 -24.00
N ILE A 155 -10.12 -10.88 -23.16
CA ILE A 155 -10.01 -11.18 -21.75
C ILE A 155 -10.86 -12.43 -21.46
N PRO A 156 -10.32 -13.45 -20.72
CA PRO A 156 -11.13 -14.57 -20.29
C PRO A 156 -12.31 -14.11 -19.42
N ALA A 157 -13.49 -14.71 -19.59
CA ALA A 157 -14.66 -14.38 -18.76
C ALA A 157 -14.43 -14.63 -17.25
N SER A 158 -13.47 -15.50 -16.93
CA SER A 158 -13.05 -15.83 -15.55
C SER A 158 -11.86 -15.01 -15.06
N ALA A 159 -11.48 -13.93 -15.74
CA ALA A 159 -10.36 -13.08 -15.32
C ALA A 159 -10.62 -12.51 -13.92
N HIS A 160 -9.55 -12.44 -13.11
CA HIS A 160 -9.63 -11.87 -11.77
C HIS A 160 -10.01 -10.38 -11.82
N GLY A 161 -10.77 -9.91 -10.82
CA GLY A 161 -11.29 -8.54 -10.76
C GLY A 161 -10.25 -7.42 -10.84
N LEU A 162 -8.99 -7.69 -10.52
CA LEU A 162 -7.87 -6.76 -10.74
C LEU A 162 -7.53 -6.59 -12.23
N SER A 163 -7.83 -7.59 -13.06
CA SER A 163 -7.58 -7.57 -14.51
C SER A 163 -8.74 -6.93 -15.30
N ILE A 164 -9.82 -6.56 -14.63
CA ILE A 164 -11.00 -5.96 -15.26
C ILE A 164 -10.98 -4.46 -14.95
N ILE A 165 -10.11 -3.76 -15.62
CA ILE A 165 -10.21 -2.30 -15.72
C ILE A 165 -11.12 -2.02 -16.92
N HIS A 166 -12.35 -1.71 -16.62
CA HIS A 166 -13.35 -1.33 -17.59
C HIS A 166 -13.22 0.12 -18.01
#